data_04fe841788788e2464fe996c2cf1d647
#
_entry.id   04fe841788788e2464fe996c2cf1d647
#
_cell.length_a   1.000
_cell.length_b   1.000
_cell.length_c   1.000
_cell.angle_alpha   90.00
_cell.angle_beta   90.00
_cell.angle_gamma   90.00
#
_symmetry.space_group_name_H-M   'P 1'
#
loop_
_entity.id
_entity.type
_entity.pdbx_description
1 polymer ?
#
loop_
_entity_poly.entity_id
_entity_poly.type
_entity_poly.pdbx_seq_one_letter_code
_entity_poly.pdbx_strand_id
1 'polypeptide(L)'
;MHDRVAVPAVGAIWDDAMREAIALAQSPDAPYGENPRVGCVLVAADGTVVGRGHHRGAGTEHAEVDALRHAGPAARGATAVVTLEPCRHTGRTGPCTQALLDGGVTRVVYGQSDPTPTAGGGGAELRVAGVDVVPGVLVSEAEALNVEWTFAVTHGRPFVTWKAAVSLDGRVAGADGGPTAITGPAARRDVHELRARVGAIVVGTGTALADDPALTVRLPVPLPGPPPLRVVVGRRPLPPTASLLDSAAPTLQVPTHDPHEVLTALDARGVRHVLLEGGPTLAAAFCGAGLVDRIELYVAPLLLGAGPTLVPSEAPGWGIEVERVEPVGEDVLIVGRLRTDVRSDGDR
;
A
#
# COMPACT_ATOMS: atom_id res chain seq x y z
N MET A 1 -18.72 50.03 7.78
CA MET A 1 -17.81 48.91 7.89
C MET A 1 -18.57 47.63 7.51
N HIS A 2 -18.45 47.21 6.23
CA HIS A 2 -19.12 46.01 5.76
C HIS A 2 -18.15 44.87 5.94
N ASP A 3 -18.45 44.00 6.89
CA ASP A 3 -17.78 42.71 7.02
C ASP A 3 -18.00 41.93 5.73
N ARG A 4 -16.92 41.80 4.91
CA ARG A 4 -16.89 40.85 3.83
C ARG A 4 -16.76 39.45 4.47
N VAL A 5 -17.87 38.76 4.61
CA VAL A 5 -17.85 37.32 4.88
C VAL A 5 -17.08 36.70 3.70
N ALA A 6 -15.89 36.21 3.96
CA ALA A 6 -15.09 35.48 2.97
C ALA A 6 -15.89 34.24 2.56
N VAL A 7 -16.32 34.19 1.30
CA VAL A 7 -16.90 32.99 0.72
C VAL A 7 -15.76 31.94 0.70
N PRO A 8 -15.89 30.81 1.41
CA PRO A 8 -14.85 29.78 1.38
C PRO A 8 -14.64 29.32 -0.06
N ALA A 9 -13.38 29.03 -0.42
CA ALA A 9 -13.07 28.42 -1.71
C ALA A 9 -13.94 27.17 -1.90
N VAL A 10 -14.44 26.92 -3.11
CA VAL A 10 -15.40 25.86 -3.42
C VAL A 10 -14.93 24.48 -2.92
N GLY A 11 -13.60 24.26 -2.77
CA GLY A 11 -13.00 23.06 -2.19
C GLY A 11 -13.23 22.93 -0.67
N ALA A 12 -13.06 24.01 0.08
CA ALA A 12 -13.14 24.00 1.56
C ALA A 12 -14.53 23.58 2.11
N ILE A 13 -15.59 23.70 1.34
CA ILE A 13 -16.94 23.25 1.72
C ILE A 13 -17.02 21.72 1.87
N TRP A 14 -16.20 20.98 1.12
CA TRP A 14 -16.25 19.51 1.07
C TRP A 14 -15.12 18.83 1.86
N ASP A 15 -14.21 19.61 2.45
CA ASP A 15 -13.04 19.08 3.14
C ASP A 15 -13.41 18.14 4.29
N ASP A 16 -14.40 18.48 5.11
CA ASP A 16 -14.81 17.64 6.25
C ASP A 16 -15.45 16.34 5.79
N ALA A 17 -16.32 16.39 4.76
CA ALA A 17 -16.91 15.19 4.19
C ALA A 17 -15.86 14.29 3.49
N MET A 18 -14.84 14.91 2.85
CA MET A 18 -13.73 14.16 2.26
C MET A 18 -12.84 13.53 3.33
N ARG A 19 -12.53 14.22 4.46
CA ARG A 19 -11.81 13.61 5.58
C ARG A 19 -12.58 12.43 6.17
N GLU A 20 -13.92 12.54 6.27
CA GLU A 20 -14.76 11.42 6.68
C GLU A 20 -14.69 10.26 5.68
N ALA A 21 -14.76 10.52 4.38
CA ALA A 21 -14.59 9.49 3.35
C ALA A 21 -13.19 8.83 3.41
N ILE A 22 -12.13 9.61 3.66
CA ILE A 22 -10.77 9.10 3.87
C ILE A 22 -10.72 8.18 5.11
N ALA A 23 -11.34 8.58 6.22
CA ALA A 23 -11.41 7.75 7.42
C ALA A 23 -12.18 6.43 7.18
N LEU A 24 -13.27 6.47 6.39
CA LEU A 24 -14.00 5.27 5.97
C LEU A 24 -13.15 4.34 5.11
N ALA A 25 -12.36 4.88 4.16
CA ALA A 25 -11.41 4.09 3.38
C ALA A 25 -10.33 3.42 4.25
N GLN A 26 -10.04 3.98 5.43
CA GLN A 26 -9.08 3.44 6.40
C GLN A 26 -9.72 2.50 7.44
N SER A 27 -11.01 2.17 7.30
CA SER A 27 -11.70 1.27 8.22
C SER A 27 -10.95 -0.05 8.41
N PRO A 28 -10.98 -0.65 9.61
CA PRO A 28 -10.26 -1.89 9.90
C PRO A 28 -10.67 -3.08 9.04
N ASP A 29 -11.89 -3.05 8.48
CA ASP A 29 -12.44 -4.07 7.58
C ASP A 29 -12.24 -3.75 6.08
N ALA A 30 -11.52 -2.67 5.75
CA ALA A 30 -11.09 -2.34 4.39
C ALA A 30 -9.70 -2.95 4.13
N PRO A 31 -9.59 -4.10 3.43
CA PRO A 31 -8.31 -4.78 3.23
C PRO A 31 -7.38 -4.04 2.27
N TYR A 32 -6.10 -4.26 2.44
CA TYR A 32 -5.12 -4.00 1.39
C TYR A 32 -5.13 -5.18 0.40
N GLY A 33 -5.01 -4.92 -0.91
CA GLY A 33 -5.03 -6.00 -1.88
C GLY A 33 -5.03 -5.53 -3.33
N GLU A 34 -5.74 -6.29 -4.17
CA GLU A 34 -5.86 -6.06 -5.62
C GLU A 34 -6.53 -4.73 -5.96
N ASN A 35 -7.54 -4.34 -5.14
CA ASN A 35 -8.36 -3.14 -5.33
C ASN A 35 -7.87 -1.97 -4.47
N PRO A 36 -8.16 -0.71 -4.90
CA PRO A 36 -7.89 0.46 -4.07
C PRO A 36 -8.82 0.53 -2.86
N ARG A 37 -8.36 1.17 -1.80
CA ARG A 37 -9.17 1.52 -0.64
C ARG A 37 -9.96 2.79 -0.96
N VAL A 38 -11.28 2.69 -0.89
CA VAL A 38 -12.19 3.79 -1.25
C VAL A 38 -13.22 4.00 -0.17
N GLY A 39 -13.50 5.25 0.15
CA GLY A 39 -14.59 5.66 1.02
C GLY A 39 -15.50 6.67 0.33
N CYS A 40 -16.78 6.63 0.68
CA CYS A 40 -17.80 7.52 0.13
C CYS A 40 -18.75 8.02 1.22
N VAL A 41 -19.06 9.31 1.18
CA VAL A 41 -20.05 9.96 2.04
C VAL A 41 -21.10 10.63 1.15
N LEU A 42 -22.38 10.39 1.43
CA LEU A 42 -23.48 11.09 0.78
C LEU A 42 -24.01 12.21 1.70
N VAL A 43 -24.01 13.44 1.17
CA VAL A 43 -24.41 14.65 1.89
C VAL A 43 -25.63 15.24 1.25
N ALA A 44 -26.74 15.38 1.99
CA ALA A 44 -27.97 16.02 1.52
C ALA A 44 -27.76 17.54 1.33
N ALA A 45 -28.72 18.19 0.65
CA ALA A 45 -28.65 19.62 0.35
C ALA A 45 -28.59 20.53 1.60
N ASP A 46 -29.10 20.06 2.74
CA ASP A 46 -29.03 20.75 4.03
C ASP A 46 -27.72 20.53 4.80
N GLY A 47 -26.78 19.79 4.21
CA GLY A 47 -25.49 19.44 4.83
C GLY A 47 -25.51 18.17 5.70
N THR A 48 -26.67 17.51 5.83
CA THR A 48 -26.77 16.29 6.62
C THR A 48 -26.12 15.11 5.89
N VAL A 49 -25.29 14.33 6.59
CA VAL A 49 -24.76 13.07 6.06
C VAL A 49 -25.85 12.00 6.09
N VAL A 50 -26.26 11.54 4.92
CA VAL A 50 -27.35 10.57 4.73
C VAL A 50 -26.88 9.15 4.40
N GLY A 51 -25.62 8.99 3.97
CA GLY A 51 -25.05 7.68 3.66
C GLY A 51 -23.55 7.63 3.84
N ARG A 52 -23.02 6.48 4.23
CA ARG A 52 -21.60 6.18 4.41
C ARG A 52 -21.29 4.83 3.79
N GLY A 53 -20.19 4.71 3.11
CA GLY A 53 -19.76 3.46 2.53
C GLY A 53 -18.25 3.38 2.36
N HIS A 54 -17.74 2.17 2.34
CA HIS A 54 -16.36 1.90 1.99
C HIS A 54 -16.22 0.55 1.28
N HIS A 55 -15.14 0.39 0.53
CA HIS A 55 -14.89 -0.85 -0.19
C HIS A 55 -14.25 -1.90 0.73
N ARG A 56 -14.88 -3.08 0.83
CA ARG A 56 -14.44 -4.20 1.69
C ARG A 56 -13.65 -5.27 0.94
N GLY A 57 -13.05 -4.90 -0.19
CA GLY A 57 -12.18 -5.79 -0.98
C GLY A 57 -12.87 -6.44 -2.18
N ALA A 58 -12.08 -7.18 -2.93
CA ALA A 58 -12.49 -7.76 -4.20
C ALA A 58 -13.76 -8.64 -4.09
N GLY A 59 -14.74 -8.37 -4.95
CA GLY A 59 -16.02 -9.09 -4.97
C GLY A 59 -17.10 -8.50 -4.06
N THR A 60 -16.81 -7.44 -3.32
CA THR A 60 -17.79 -6.68 -2.54
C THR A 60 -18.25 -5.42 -3.29
N GLU A 61 -19.31 -4.78 -2.77
CA GLU A 61 -19.79 -3.50 -3.29
C GLU A 61 -18.69 -2.42 -3.23
N HIS A 62 -18.70 -1.51 -4.21
CA HIS A 62 -17.87 -0.32 -4.16
C HIS A 62 -18.42 0.68 -3.12
N ALA A 63 -17.58 1.60 -2.66
CA ALA A 63 -17.92 2.55 -1.60
C ALA A 63 -19.17 3.37 -1.91
N GLU A 64 -19.34 3.78 -3.18
CA GLU A 64 -20.49 4.55 -3.62
C GLU A 64 -21.78 3.73 -3.52
N VAL A 65 -21.76 2.46 -3.93
CA VAL A 65 -22.92 1.56 -3.86
C VAL A 65 -23.27 1.26 -2.41
N ASP A 66 -22.28 1.02 -1.56
CA ASP A 66 -22.47 0.83 -0.11
C ASP A 66 -23.09 2.09 0.53
N ALA A 67 -22.61 3.29 0.19
CA ALA A 67 -23.16 4.56 0.68
C ALA A 67 -24.61 4.80 0.19
N LEU A 68 -24.89 4.51 -1.09
CA LEU A 68 -26.24 4.62 -1.67
C LEU A 68 -27.23 3.67 -0.99
N ARG A 69 -26.81 2.45 -0.70
CA ARG A 69 -27.64 1.46 0.02
C ARG A 69 -27.98 1.94 1.43
N HIS A 70 -27.05 2.58 2.12
CA HIS A 70 -27.30 3.15 3.46
C HIS A 70 -28.20 4.39 3.41
N ALA A 71 -28.05 5.24 2.39
CA ALA A 71 -28.87 6.43 2.25
C ALA A 71 -30.31 6.12 1.81
N GLY A 72 -30.50 5.04 1.04
CA GLY A 72 -31.80 4.72 0.44
C GLY A 72 -32.39 5.90 -0.33
N PRO A 73 -33.69 6.24 -0.13
CA PRO A 73 -34.34 7.35 -0.84
C PRO A 73 -33.73 8.74 -0.58
N ALA A 74 -32.99 8.91 0.54
CA ALA A 74 -32.33 10.18 0.87
C ALA A 74 -31.11 10.50 -0.01
N ALA A 75 -30.65 9.54 -0.82
CA ALA A 75 -29.59 9.76 -1.81
C ALA A 75 -30.02 10.74 -2.92
N ARG A 76 -31.33 10.84 -3.19
CA ARG A 76 -31.86 11.72 -4.26
C ARG A 76 -31.59 13.17 -3.95
N GLY A 77 -30.93 13.85 -4.89
CA GLY A 77 -30.53 15.26 -4.74
C GLY A 77 -29.27 15.46 -3.87
N ALA A 78 -28.69 14.39 -3.33
CA ALA A 78 -27.49 14.47 -2.49
C ALA A 78 -26.22 14.73 -3.34
N THR A 79 -25.15 15.11 -2.64
CA THR A 79 -23.77 15.14 -3.13
C THR A 79 -23.04 13.88 -2.68
N ALA A 80 -22.42 13.17 -3.60
CA ALA A 80 -21.50 12.08 -3.27
C ALA A 80 -20.05 12.62 -3.16
N VAL A 81 -19.43 12.44 -1.99
CA VAL A 81 -18.03 12.79 -1.73
C VAL A 81 -17.25 11.49 -1.63
N VAL A 82 -16.33 11.24 -2.55
CA VAL A 82 -15.63 9.97 -2.70
C VAL A 82 -14.11 10.16 -2.84
N THR A 83 -13.32 9.30 -2.22
CA THR A 83 -11.86 9.45 -2.20
C THR A 83 -11.19 9.20 -3.55
N LEU A 84 -11.83 8.40 -4.44
CA LEU A 84 -11.34 8.07 -5.78
C LEU A 84 -12.46 8.37 -6.81
N GLU A 85 -12.08 8.82 -8.01
CA GLU A 85 -13.02 9.05 -9.12
C GLU A 85 -13.92 7.81 -9.34
N PRO A 86 -15.28 7.97 -9.40
CA PRO A 86 -16.19 6.87 -9.61
C PRO A 86 -15.91 6.13 -10.92
N CYS A 87 -15.84 4.81 -10.85
CA CYS A 87 -15.53 3.99 -12.02
C CYS A 87 -16.66 3.98 -13.05
N ARG A 88 -16.28 3.90 -14.35
CA ARG A 88 -17.21 3.82 -15.49
C ARG A 88 -17.29 2.45 -16.14
N HIS A 89 -16.50 1.48 -15.70
CA HIS A 89 -16.44 0.15 -16.32
C HIS A 89 -17.33 -0.84 -15.57
N THR A 90 -17.82 -1.84 -16.29
CA THR A 90 -18.48 -3.01 -15.72
C THR A 90 -17.42 -4.06 -15.42
N GLY A 91 -17.16 -4.27 -14.14
CA GLY A 91 -16.28 -5.34 -13.64
C GLY A 91 -17.09 -6.49 -13.04
N ARG A 92 -16.71 -6.91 -11.82
CA ARG A 92 -17.52 -7.84 -11.00
C ARG A 92 -18.82 -7.19 -10.50
N THR A 93 -18.83 -5.87 -10.40
CA THR A 93 -20.00 -5.01 -10.10
C THR A 93 -20.26 -4.08 -11.27
N GLY A 94 -21.46 -3.50 -11.35
CA GLY A 94 -21.78 -2.45 -12.33
C GLY A 94 -20.97 -1.17 -12.06
N PRO A 95 -20.93 -0.22 -13.04
CA PRO A 95 -20.20 1.02 -12.91
C PRO A 95 -20.80 1.92 -11.82
N CYS A 96 -19.93 2.54 -11.01
CA CYS A 96 -20.38 3.47 -9.97
C CYS A 96 -21.04 4.72 -10.54
N THR A 97 -20.63 5.17 -11.75
CA THR A 97 -21.29 6.26 -12.46
C THR A 97 -22.77 5.98 -12.63
N GLN A 98 -23.14 4.79 -13.11
CA GLN A 98 -24.55 4.41 -13.28
C GLN A 98 -25.29 4.31 -11.94
N ALA A 99 -24.67 3.72 -10.93
CA ALA A 99 -25.30 3.60 -9.60
C ALA A 99 -25.62 4.99 -8.99
N LEU A 100 -24.70 5.95 -9.13
CA LEU A 100 -24.91 7.34 -8.67
C LEU A 100 -26.04 8.04 -9.43
N LEU A 101 -26.14 7.85 -10.76
CA LEU A 101 -27.23 8.38 -11.58
C LEU A 101 -28.58 7.78 -11.18
N ASP A 102 -28.67 6.46 -11.01
CA ASP A 102 -29.89 5.76 -10.60
C ASP A 102 -30.33 6.17 -9.19
N GLY A 103 -29.36 6.43 -8.28
CA GLY A 103 -29.58 7.00 -6.96
C GLY A 103 -30.09 8.44 -6.97
N GLY A 104 -30.03 9.12 -8.11
CA GLY A 104 -30.47 10.52 -8.27
C GLY A 104 -29.52 11.52 -7.62
N VAL A 105 -28.23 11.18 -7.51
CA VAL A 105 -27.17 12.10 -7.03
C VAL A 105 -27.02 13.24 -8.03
N THR A 106 -26.94 14.48 -7.52
CA THR A 106 -26.86 15.69 -8.36
C THR A 106 -25.47 16.31 -8.44
N ARG A 107 -24.61 15.94 -7.51
CA ARG A 107 -23.21 16.39 -7.48
C ARG A 107 -22.29 15.25 -7.04
N VAL A 108 -21.11 15.18 -7.66
CA VAL A 108 -20.02 14.29 -7.25
C VAL A 108 -18.76 15.10 -6.98
N VAL A 109 -18.18 14.89 -5.82
CA VAL A 109 -16.90 15.47 -5.38
C VAL A 109 -15.93 14.31 -5.21
N TYR A 110 -14.76 14.37 -5.85
CA TYR A 110 -13.78 13.32 -5.64
C TYR A 110 -12.36 13.85 -5.36
N GLY A 111 -11.59 13.06 -4.62
CA GLY A 111 -10.21 13.39 -4.26
C GLY A 111 -9.26 13.07 -5.40
N GLN A 112 -8.86 11.82 -5.53
CA GLN A 112 -7.94 11.31 -6.53
C GLN A 112 -8.68 10.98 -7.84
N SER A 113 -8.09 11.34 -9.00
CA SER A 113 -8.53 10.81 -10.29
C SER A 113 -8.11 9.34 -10.44
N ASP A 114 -8.95 8.50 -11.05
CA ASP A 114 -8.59 7.11 -11.31
C ASP A 114 -7.55 7.05 -12.45
N PRO A 115 -6.32 6.55 -12.17
CA PRO A 115 -5.24 6.53 -13.15
C PRO A 115 -5.40 5.41 -14.18
N THR A 116 -6.37 4.50 -14.02
CA THR A 116 -6.53 3.36 -14.91
C THR A 116 -7.29 3.74 -16.20
N PRO A 117 -6.82 3.31 -17.37
CA PRO A 117 -7.53 3.63 -18.64
C PRO A 117 -8.94 3.04 -18.72
N THR A 118 -9.20 1.96 -18.01
CA THR A 118 -10.48 1.23 -18.04
C THR A 118 -11.52 1.84 -17.11
N ALA A 119 -11.14 2.24 -15.90
CA ALA A 119 -12.07 2.76 -14.90
C ALA A 119 -12.12 4.30 -14.86
N GLY A 120 -11.02 4.97 -15.18
CA GLY A 120 -10.91 6.42 -15.19
C GLY A 120 -11.81 7.12 -16.23
N GLY A 121 -12.14 8.38 -15.96
CA GLY A 121 -13.00 9.20 -16.81
C GLY A 121 -14.48 9.18 -16.39
N GLY A 122 -14.82 8.58 -15.26
CA GLY A 122 -16.19 8.58 -14.73
C GLY A 122 -16.70 9.98 -14.39
N GLY A 123 -15.81 10.87 -13.94
CA GLY A 123 -16.16 12.28 -13.74
C GLY A 123 -16.60 13.00 -15.00
N ALA A 124 -16.00 12.68 -16.15
CA ALA A 124 -16.41 13.22 -17.44
C ALA A 124 -17.77 12.65 -17.88
N GLU A 125 -18.00 11.36 -17.71
CA GLU A 125 -19.27 10.69 -17.99
C GLU A 125 -20.42 11.28 -17.17
N LEU A 126 -20.20 11.48 -15.86
CA LEU A 126 -21.19 12.09 -14.98
C LEU A 126 -21.54 13.53 -15.38
N ARG A 127 -20.55 14.34 -15.83
CA ARG A 127 -20.81 15.69 -16.35
C ARG A 127 -21.70 15.67 -17.61
N VAL A 128 -21.43 14.73 -18.52
CA VAL A 128 -22.28 14.57 -19.74
C VAL A 128 -23.70 14.19 -19.35
N ALA A 129 -23.87 13.40 -18.27
CA ALA A 129 -25.21 13.06 -17.75
C ALA A 129 -25.88 14.18 -16.92
N GLY A 130 -25.25 15.36 -16.80
CA GLY A 130 -25.81 16.53 -16.11
C GLY A 130 -25.52 16.62 -14.62
N VAL A 131 -24.61 15.77 -14.08
CA VAL A 131 -24.15 15.82 -12.70
C VAL A 131 -23.08 16.90 -12.56
N ASP A 132 -23.15 17.72 -11.51
CA ASP A 132 -22.10 18.67 -11.16
C ASP A 132 -20.89 17.92 -10.56
N VAL A 133 -19.69 18.12 -11.12
CA VAL A 133 -18.50 17.35 -10.73
C VAL A 133 -17.35 18.24 -10.30
N VAL A 134 -16.89 18.08 -9.05
CA VAL A 134 -15.79 18.80 -8.42
C VAL A 134 -14.63 17.83 -8.15
N PRO A 135 -13.54 17.85 -8.93
CA PRO A 135 -12.38 17.02 -8.73
C PRO A 135 -11.35 17.65 -7.79
N GLY A 136 -10.46 16.82 -7.20
CA GLY A 136 -9.24 17.25 -6.57
C GLY A 136 -9.37 17.77 -5.15
N VAL A 137 -10.49 17.49 -4.46
CA VAL A 137 -10.66 17.89 -3.06
C VAL A 137 -9.81 17.01 -2.16
N LEU A 138 -8.92 17.61 -1.36
CA LEU A 138 -7.90 16.94 -0.53
C LEU A 138 -7.14 15.87 -1.32
N VAL A 139 -6.70 16.22 -2.54
CA VAL A 139 -6.10 15.26 -3.48
C VAL A 139 -4.89 14.55 -2.87
N SER A 140 -4.02 15.25 -2.16
CA SER A 140 -2.81 14.65 -1.57
C SER A 140 -3.15 13.61 -0.50
N GLU A 141 -4.14 13.87 0.34
CA GLU A 141 -4.61 12.94 1.37
C GLU A 141 -5.34 11.75 0.74
N ALA A 142 -6.10 11.96 -0.33
CA ALA A 142 -6.77 10.89 -1.05
C ALA A 142 -5.77 9.98 -1.79
N GLU A 143 -4.74 10.55 -2.43
CA GLU A 143 -3.66 9.80 -3.08
C GLU A 143 -2.83 8.98 -2.08
N ALA A 144 -2.62 9.51 -0.87
CA ALA A 144 -1.90 8.81 0.19
C ALA A 144 -2.58 7.51 0.65
N LEU A 145 -3.88 7.33 0.40
CA LEU A 145 -4.60 6.07 0.70
C LEU A 145 -4.11 4.89 -0.17
N ASN A 146 -3.66 5.16 -1.39
CA ASN A 146 -3.49 4.16 -2.44
C ASN A 146 -2.16 4.30 -3.19
N VAL A 147 -1.09 4.78 -2.53
CA VAL A 147 0.22 5.03 -3.17
C VAL A 147 0.72 3.80 -3.92
N GLU A 148 0.73 2.65 -3.26
CA GLU A 148 1.29 1.41 -3.79
C GLU A 148 0.38 0.83 -4.90
N TRP A 149 -0.95 0.94 -4.75
CA TRP A 149 -1.90 0.54 -5.78
C TRP A 149 -1.79 1.44 -7.02
N THR A 150 -1.79 2.76 -6.83
CA THR A 150 -1.64 3.75 -7.90
C THR A 150 -0.35 3.50 -8.70
N PHE A 151 0.77 3.30 -7.97
CA PHE A 151 2.03 2.94 -8.60
C PHE A 151 1.90 1.66 -9.44
N ALA A 152 1.35 0.59 -8.85
CA ALA A 152 1.28 -0.70 -9.52
C ALA A 152 0.46 -0.64 -10.83
N VAL A 153 -0.68 0.04 -10.83
CA VAL A 153 -1.54 0.13 -12.03
C VAL A 153 -0.98 1.08 -13.10
N THR A 154 -0.13 2.03 -12.72
CA THR A 154 0.50 2.97 -13.67
C THR A 154 1.82 2.46 -14.23
N HIS A 155 2.55 1.63 -13.48
CA HIS A 155 3.86 1.11 -13.89
C HIS A 155 3.81 -0.34 -14.40
N GLY A 156 2.66 -1.03 -14.28
CA GLY A 156 2.50 -2.41 -14.74
C GLY A 156 3.36 -3.42 -13.94
N ARG A 157 3.69 -3.10 -12.69
CA ARG A 157 4.38 -3.97 -11.74
C ARG A 157 4.04 -3.64 -10.29
N PRO A 158 4.12 -4.59 -9.36
CA PRO A 158 3.96 -4.30 -7.94
C PRO A 158 4.94 -3.24 -7.43
N PHE A 159 4.48 -2.42 -6.47
CA PHE A 159 5.33 -1.57 -5.66
C PHE A 159 6.16 -2.44 -4.71
N VAL A 160 7.45 -2.17 -4.58
CA VAL A 160 8.36 -2.96 -3.74
C VAL A 160 8.85 -2.12 -2.56
N THR A 161 8.49 -2.54 -1.35
CA THR A 161 9.10 -2.05 -0.11
C THR A 161 10.17 -3.03 0.33
N TRP A 162 11.42 -2.61 0.41
CA TRP A 162 12.49 -3.38 1.03
C TRP A 162 12.54 -3.07 2.52
N LYS A 163 12.23 -4.05 3.34
CA LYS A 163 12.41 -3.98 4.80
C LYS A 163 13.71 -4.63 5.20
N ALA A 164 14.52 -3.91 5.95
CA ALA A 164 15.74 -4.45 6.54
C ALA A 164 15.85 -4.10 8.03
N ALA A 165 16.58 -4.92 8.77
CA ALA A 165 16.96 -4.68 10.16
C ALA A 165 18.47 -4.83 10.31
N VAL A 166 19.11 -3.84 10.93
CA VAL A 166 20.55 -3.82 11.11
C VAL A 166 20.93 -3.37 12.51
N SER A 167 22.11 -3.81 12.97
CA SER A 167 22.79 -3.19 14.09
C SER A 167 23.33 -1.80 13.71
N LEU A 168 23.72 -0.99 14.68
CA LEU A 168 24.30 0.35 14.45
C LEU A 168 25.56 0.30 13.59
N ASP A 169 26.31 -0.83 13.62
CA ASP A 169 27.48 -1.08 12.78
C ASP A 169 27.16 -1.83 11.46
N GLY A 170 25.85 -1.85 11.06
CA GLY A 170 25.39 -2.32 9.74
C GLY A 170 25.35 -3.83 9.53
N ARG A 171 25.28 -4.63 10.60
CA ARG A 171 25.20 -6.09 10.52
C ARG A 171 23.75 -6.57 10.52
N VAL A 172 23.46 -7.59 9.70
CA VAL A 172 22.14 -8.21 9.60
C VAL A 172 22.02 -9.52 10.36
N ALA A 173 23.13 -10.04 10.89
CA ALA A 173 23.20 -11.22 11.76
C ALA A 173 24.49 -11.17 12.59
N GLY A 174 24.61 -12.05 13.60
CA GLY A 174 25.83 -12.24 14.37
C GLY A 174 26.96 -12.90 13.56
N ALA A 175 28.12 -13.09 14.21
CA ALA A 175 29.34 -13.62 13.57
C ALA A 175 29.17 -15.01 12.96
N ASP A 176 28.29 -15.85 13.53
CA ASP A 176 27.95 -17.18 13.01
C ASP A 176 26.99 -17.16 11.80
N GLY A 177 26.45 -15.97 11.45
CA GLY A 177 25.49 -15.81 10.38
C GLY A 177 24.11 -16.43 10.67
N GLY A 178 23.89 -16.91 11.88
CA GLY A 178 22.63 -17.51 12.30
C GLY A 178 21.53 -16.48 12.61
N PRO A 179 20.28 -16.94 12.80
CA PRO A 179 19.16 -16.07 13.13
C PRO A 179 19.45 -15.27 14.39
N THR A 180 19.50 -13.95 14.27
CA THR A 180 19.79 -13.04 15.37
C THR A 180 18.64 -12.06 15.54
N ALA A 181 18.08 -11.95 16.74
CA ALA A 181 17.09 -10.94 17.06
C ALA A 181 17.78 -9.57 17.20
N ILE A 182 17.89 -8.85 16.09
CA ILE A 182 18.55 -7.52 16.04
C ILE A 182 17.64 -6.46 16.65
N THR A 183 16.38 -6.41 16.25
CA THR A 183 15.41 -5.37 16.64
C THR A 183 14.55 -5.78 17.82
N GLY A 184 14.08 -4.78 18.55
CA GLY A 184 13.23 -4.93 19.72
C GLY A 184 11.78 -5.34 19.40
N PRO A 185 10.96 -5.56 20.46
CA PRO A 185 9.57 -6.01 20.28
C PRO A 185 8.68 -4.99 19.53
N ALA A 186 8.93 -3.70 19.67
CA ALA A 186 8.17 -2.64 19.01
C ALA A 186 8.37 -2.70 17.50
N ALA A 187 9.62 -2.74 17.02
CA ALA A 187 9.93 -2.87 15.59
C ALA A 187 9.40 -4.18 15.00
N ARG A 188 9.47 -5.29 15.74
CA ARG A 188 8.88 -6.56 15.28
C ARG A 188 7.35 -6.47 15.12
N ARG A 189 6.64 -5.71 15.98
CA ARG A 189 5.21 -5.47 15.84
C ARG A 189 4.92 -4.63 14.60
N ASP A 190 5.67 -3.55 14.40
CA ASP A 190 5.56 -2.67 13.24
C ASP A 190 5.77 -3.45 11.93
N VAL A 191 6.74 -4.35 11.87
CA VAL A 191 6.93 -5.27 10.72
C VAL A 191 5.69 -6.16 10.49
N HIS A 192 5.00 -6.63 11.53
CA HIS A 192 3.75 -7.36 11.36
C HIS A 192 2.62 -6.48 10.84
N GLU A 193 2.57 -5.20 11.22
CA GLU A 193 1.63 -4.23 10.64
C GLU A 193 1.95 -3.96 9.16
N LEU A 194 3.25 -3.85 8.81
CA LEU A 194 3.68 -3.73 7.42
C LEU A 194 3.30 -4.97 6.60
N ARG A 195 3.52 -6.17 7.13
CA ARG A 195 3.09 -7.43 6.49
C ARG A 195 1.58 -7.49 6.26
N ALA A 196 0.79 -6.86 7.12
CA ALA A 196 -0.68 -6.80 6.98
C ALA A 196 -1.15 -5.92 5.81
N ARG A 197 -0.26 -5.08 5.27
CA ARG A 197 -0.57 -4.10 4.20
C ARG A 197 -0.10 -4.56 2.81
N VAL A 198 0.57 -5.70 2.70
CA VAL A 198 1.15 -6.18 1.44
C VAL A 198 0.42 -7.39 0.88
N GLY A 199 0.44 -7.53 -0.45
CA GLY A 199 -0.11 -8.72 -1.12
C GLY A 199 0.86 -9.91 -1.11
N ALA A 200 2.17 -9.67 -0.99
CA ALA A 200 3.18 -10.73 -0.96
C ALA A 200 4.39 -10.35 -0.10
N ILE A 201 4.97 -11.37 0.57
CA ILE A 201 6.24 -11.27 1.31
C ILE A 201 7.25 -12.13 0.59
N VAL A 202 8.38 -11.55 0.18
CA VAL A 202 9.39 -12.18 -0.66
C VAL A 202 10.70 -12.39 0.09
N VAL A 203 11.17 -13.63 0.08
CA VAL A 203 12.49 -14.02 0.62
C VAL A 203 13.26 -14.87 -0.39
N GLY A 204 14.57 -14.92 -0.27
CA GLY A 204 15.40 -15.87 -1.04
C GLY A 204 15.42 -17.26 -0.43
N THR A 205 15.76 -18.29 -1.22
CA THR A 205 15.96 -19.65 -0.71
C THR A 205 17.04 -19.72 0.36
N GLY A 206 18.02 -18.78 0.38
CA GLY A 206 19.02 -18.68 1.44
C GLY A 206 18.40 -18.43 2.80
N THR A 207 17.60 -17.39 2.90
CA THR A 207 16.85 -17.00 4.11
C THR A 207 15.84 -18.10 4.49
N ALA A 208 15.10 -18.63 3.50
CA ALA A 208 14.12 -19.69 3.76
C ALA A 208 14.75 -20.94 4.40
N LEU A 209 15.95 -21.33 3.96
CA LEU A 209 16.64 -22.52 4.46
C LEU A 209 17.41 -22.29 5.77
N ALA A 210 17.92 -21.06 6.00
CA ALA A 210 18.69 -20.74 7.20
C ALA A 210 17.79 -20.44 8.41
N ASP A 211 16.69 -19.70 8.19
CA ASP A 211 15.88 -19.14 9.26
C ASP A 211 14.55 -19.88 9.46
N ASP A 212 14.15 -20.75 8.50
CA ASP A 212 12.85 -21.42 8.44
C ASP A 212 11.69 -20.48 8.86
N PRO A 213 11.56 -19.31 8.22
CA PRO A 213 10.62 -18.30 8.65
C PRO A 213 9.17 -18.69 8.29
N ALA A 214 8.22 -18.43 9.17
CA ALA A 214 6.80 -18.66 8.86
C ALA A 214 6.21 -17.59 7.92
N LEU A 215 6.77 -16.38 7.84
CA LEU A 215 6.32 -15.21 7.07
C LEU A 215 4.81 -14.93 7.22
N THR A 216 4.29 -15.11 8.41
CA THR A 216 2.88 -14.87 8.74
C THR A 216 2.70 -13.50 9.37
N VAL A 217 1.47 -13.00 9.33
CA VAL A 217 1.03 -11.83 10.11
C VAL A 217 0.57 -12.31 11.48
N ARG A 218 1.16 -11.74 12.54
CA ARG A 218 0.82 -12.07 13.93
C ARG A 218 0.45 -10.78 14.67
N LEU A 219 -0.78 -10.32 14.45
CA LEU A 219 -1.37 -9.16 15.11
C LEU A 219 -2.50 -9.62 16.04
N PRO A 220 -2.85 -8.83 17.08
CA PRO A 220 -3.95 -9.15 17.98
C PRO A 220 -5.31 -9.21 17.29
N VAL A 221 -5.49 -8.44 16.21
CA VAL A 221 -6.72 -8.40 15.42
C VAL A 221 -6.50 -9.18 14.13
N PRO A 222 -7.42 -10.07 13.75
CA PRO A 222 -7.35 -10.78 12.48
C PRO A 222 -7.32 -9.82 11.27
N LEU A 223 -6.69 -10.25 10.18
CA LEU A 223 -6.73 -9.51 8.92
C LEU A 223 -8.16 -9.49 8.35
N PRO A 224 -8.59 -8.36 7.74
CA PRO A 224 -9.89 -8.27 7.07
C PRO A 224 -9.94 -9.04 5.74
N GLY A 225 -8.81 -9.54 5.24
CA GLY A 225 -8.66 -10.24 3.96
C GLY A 225 -7.77 -11.48 4.07
N PRO A 226 -7.43 -12.09 2.94
CA PRO A 226 -6.53 -13.24 2.91
C PRO A 226 -5.13 -12.86 3.42
N PRO A 227 -4.39 -13.82 4.00
CA PRO A 227 -3.00 -13.58 4.38
C PRO A 227 -2.15 -13.30 3.14
N PRO A 228 -1.04 -12.53 3.26
CA PRO A 228 -0.13 -12.27 2.16
C PRO A 228 0.46 -13.56 1.60
N LEU A 229 0.67 -13.59 0.27
CA LEU A 229 1.35 -14.68 -0.41
C LEU A 229 2.81 -14.77 0.05
N ARG A 230 3.25 -15.93 0.54
CA ARG A 230 4.66 -16.18 0.86
C ARG A 230 5.40 -16.54 -0.42
N VAL A 231 6.48 -15.85 -0.73
CA VAL A 231 7.21 -16.05 -1.98
C VAL A 231 8.67 -16.38 -1.71
N VAL A 232 9.11 -17.49 -2.26
CA VAL A 232 10.51 -17.94 -2.14
C VAL A 232 11.19 -17.86 -3.52
N VAL A 233 12.19 -17.00 -3.62
CA VAL A 233 12.96 -16.80 -4.86
C VAL A 233 14.21 -17.66 -4.86
N GLY A 234 14.36 -18.46 -5.90
CA GLY A 234 15.54 -19.32 -6.10
C GLY A 234 15.19 -20.75 -6.44
N ARG A 235 16.22 -21.48 -6.89
CA ARG A 235 16.07 -22.82 -7.48
C ARG A 235 16.22 -23.96 -6.48
N ARG A 236 16.77 -23.69 -5.29
CA ARG A 236 16.93 -24.74 -4.28
C ARG A 236 15.56 -25.14 -3.72
N PRO A 237 15.25 -26.45 -3.67
CA PRO A 237 13.97 -26.90 -3.12
C PRO A 237 13.93 -26.64 -1.60
N LEU A 238 12.72 -26.36 -1.09
CA LEU A 238 12.47 -26.32 0.34
C LEU A 238 12.30 -27.74 0.88
N PRO A 239 12.75 -28.03 2.11
CA PRO A 239 12.46 -29.29 2.76
C PRO A 239 10.94 -29.44 3.00
N PRO A 240 10.37 -30.66 2.93
CA PRO A 240 8.93 -30.85 3.14
C PRO A 240 8.43 -30.38 4.52
N THR A 241 9.33 -30.23 5.48
CA THR A 241 9.04 -29.77 6.85
C THR A 241 9.16 -28.26 7.03
N ALA A 242 9.49 -27.51 5.96
CA ALA A 242 9.66 -26.07 6.06
C ALA A 242 8.37 -25.37 6.54
N SER A 243 8.50 -24.45 7.48
CA SER A 243 7.39 -23.64 8.01
C SER A 243 6.63 -22.89 6.92
N LEU A 244 7.28 -22.56 5.81
CA LEU A 244 6.69 -21.94 4.64
C LEU A 244 5.71 -22.85 3.87
N LEU A 245 5.70 -24.16 4.12
CA LEU A 245 4.82 -25.11 3.45
C LEU A 245 3.60 -25.50 4.28
N ASP A 246 3.43 -24.92 5.46
CA ASP A 246 2.23 -25.10 6.28
C ASP A 246 0.98 -24.45 5.64
N SER A 247 -0.19 -24.72 6.23
CA SER A 247 -1.48 -24.21 5.76
C SER A 247 -1.82 -22.77 6.22
N ALA A 248 -0.92 -22.09 6.93
CA ALA A 248 -1.20 -20.77 7.50
C ALA A 248 -1.35 -19.66 6.43
N ALA A 249 -0.67 -19.81 5.30
CA ALA A 249 -0.80 -18.91 4.14
C ALA A 249 -0.35 -19.63 2.86
N PRO A 250 -0.81 -19.17 1.67
CA PRO A 250 -0.34 -19.75 0.41
C PRO A 250 1.15 -19.46 0.20
N THR A 251 1.87 -20.40 -0.43
CA THR A 251 3.29 -20.26 -0.75
C THR A 251 3.53 -20.49 -2.25
N LEU A 252 4.36 -19.63 -2.84
CA LEU A 252 4.83 -19.69 -4.21
C LEU A 252 6.36 -19.77 -4.22
N GLN A 253 6.94 -20.79 -4.84
CA GLN A 253 8.37 -20.78 -5.17
C GLN A 253 8.55 -20.33 -6.61
N VAL A 254 9.37 -19.29 -6.82
CA VAL A 254 9.75 -18.78 -8.15
C VAL A 254 11.21 -19.20 -8.41
N PRO A 255 11.46 -20.18 -9.30
CA PRO A 255 12.78 -20.79 -9.48
C PRO A 255 13.69 -19.93 -10.38
N THR A 256 13.83 -18.65 -10.04
CA THR A 256 14.64 -17.67 -10.77
C THR A 256 15.60 -16.94 -9.84
N HIS A 257 16.52 -16.16 -10.42
CA HIS A 257 17.34 -15.16 -9.76
C HIS A 257 17.08 -13.75 -10.35
N ASP A 258 16.19 -13.64 -11.36
CA ASP A 258 15.82 -12.38 -12.00
C ASP A 258 14.63 -11.73 -11.25
N PRO A 259 14.82 -10.53 -10.65
CA PRO A 259 13.76 -9.81 -9.97
C PRO A 259 12.57 -9.44 -10.89
N HIS A 260 12.82 -9.20 -12.18
CA HIS A 260 11.75 -8.88 -13.14
C HIS A 260 10.78 -10.05 -13.32
N GLU A 261 11.30 -11.28 -13.42
CA GLU A 261 10.46 -12.49 -13.52
C GLU A 261 9.62 -12.66 -12.24
N VAL A 262 10.20 -12.36 -11.07
CA VAL A 262 9.47 -12.40 -9.80
C VAL A 262 8.29 -11.43 -9.82
N LEU A 263 8.52 -10.16 -10.16
CA LEU A 263 7.47 -9.14 -10.17
C LEU A 263 6.41 -9.42 -11.23
N THR A 264 6.79 -9.93 -12.40
CA THR A 264 5.86 -10.37 -13.46
C THR A 264 4.94 -11.48 -12.96
N ALA A 265 5.51 -12.49 -12.27
CA ALA A 265 4.72 -13.58 -11.70
C ALA A 265 3.75 -13.13 -10.60
N LEU A 266 4.08 -12.08 -9.87
CA LEU A 266 3.26 -11.50 -8.81
C LEU A 266 2.18 -10.57 -9.36
N ASP A 267 2.50 -9.73 -10.34
CA ASP A 267 1.52 -8.85 -11.01
C ASP A 267 0.41 -9.66 -11.69
N ALA A 268 0.78 -10.77 -12.39
CA ALA A 268 -0.18 -11.70 -12.98
C ALA A 268 -1.15 -12.35 -11.96
N ARG A 269 -0.87 -12.24 -10.66
CA ARG A 269 -1.71 -12.71 -9.54
C ARG A 269 -2.46 -11.58 -8.83
N GLY A 270 -2.43 -10.35 -9.38
CA GLY A 270 -3.08 -9.18 -8.78
C GLY A 270 -2.36 -8.60 -7.57
N VAL A 271 -1.13 -9.02 -7.28
CA VAL A 271 -0.32 -8.41 -6.22
C VAL A 271 0.04 -6.98 -6.61
N ARG A 272 -0.28 -6.02 -5.74
CA ARG A 272 0.00 -4.59 -5.98
C ARG A 272 1.14 -4.06 -5.12
N HIS A 273 1.40 -4.69 -3.96
CA HIS A 273 2.46 -4.31 -3.04
C HIS A 273 3.22 -5.56 -2.57
N VAL A 274 4.54 -5.50 -2.67
CA VAL A 274 5.49 -6.55 -2.28
C VAL A 274 6.33 -6.05 -1.12
N LEU A 275 6.46 -6.85 -0.08
CA LEU A 275 7.42 -6.68 0.98
C LEU A 275 8.63 -7.60 0.74
N LEU A 276 9.78 -7.01 0.42
CA LEU A 276 11.04 -7.72 0.29
C LEU A 276 11.69 -7.84 1.66
N GLU A 277 11.71 -9.03 2.24
CA GLU A 277 12.37 -9.37 3.51
C GLU A 277 13.56 -10.32 3.29
N GLY A 278 14.04 -10.41 2.05
CA GLY A 278 15.15 -11.28 1.69
C GLY A 278 16.48 -10.83 2.27
N GLY A 279 17.41 -11.78 2.38
CA GLY A 279 18.79 -11.50 2.77
C GLY A 279 19.52 -10.59 1.76
N PRO A 280 20.74 -10.14 2.10
CA PRO A 280 21.51 -9.14 1.34
C PRO A 280 21.62 -9.43 -0.15
N THR A 281 21.81 -10.68 -0.55
CA THR A 281 21.97 -11.07 -1.96
C THR A 281 20.70 -10.78 -2.79
N LEU A 282 19.52 -11.14 -2.28
CA LEU A 282 18.26 -10.90 -2.98
C LEU A 282 17.95 -9.39 -3.01
N ALA A 283 18.17 -8.70 -1.90
CA ALA A 283 17.99 -7.25 -1.82
C ALA A 283 18.88 -6.53 -2.83
N ALA A 284 20.17 -6.89 -2.90
CA ALA A 284 21.11 -6.32 -3.88
C ALA A 284 20.68 -6.55 -5.33
N ALA A 285 20.11 -7.71 -5.66
CA ALA A 285 19.57 -7.98 -6.99
C ALA A 285 18.40 -7.03 -7.33
N PHE A 286 17.46 -6.82 -6.41
CA PHE A 286 16.34 -5.88 -6.61
C PHE A 286 16.83 -4.42 -6.69
N CYS A 287 17.75 -4.02 -5.82
CA CYS A 287 18.34 -2.67 -5.84
C CYS A 287 19.12 -2.41 -7.13
N GLY A 288 19.94 -3.37 -7.57
CA GLY A 288 20.73 -3.28 -8.81
C GLY A 288 19.84 -3.23 -10.07
N ALA A 289 18.68 -3.82 -10.04
CA ALA A 289 17.68 -3.74 -11.10
C ALA A 289 16.82 -2.46 -11.05
N GLY A 290 16.95 -1.60 -10.03
CA GLY A 290 16.13 -0.40 -9.84
C GLY A 290 14.67 -0.72 -9.51
N LEU A 291 14.43 -1.85 -8.84
CA LEU A 291 13.09 -2.37 -8.55
C LEU A 291 12.65 -2.21 -7.09
N VAL A 292 13.40 -1.47 -6.29
CA VAL A 292 13.01 -1.10 -4.92
C VAL A 292 12.47 0.32 -4.93
N ASP A 293 11.20 0.49 -4.57
CA ASP A 293 10.50 1.78 -4.59
C ASP A 293 10.56 2.50 -3.23
N ARG A 294 10.63 1.72 -2.13
CA ARG A 294 10.78 2.23 -0.76
C ARG A 294 11.72 1.34 0.05
N ILE A 295 12.48 1.94 0.95
CA ILE A 295 13.21 1.22 1.99
C ILE A 295 12.62 1.57 3.36
N GLU A 296 12.47 0.55 4.21
CA GLU A 296 12.15 0.67 5.63
C GLU A 296 13.28 -0.02 6.43
N LEU A 297 14.22 0.77 6.89
CA LEU A 297 15.43 0.32 7.58
C LEU A 297 15.30 0.53 9.09
N TYR A 298 15.24 -0.55 9.83
CA TYR A 298 15.26 -0.55 11.30
C TYR A 298 16.71 -0.67 11.78
N VAL A 299 17.17 0.35 12.51
CA VAL A 299 18.52 0.39 13.08
C VAL A 299 18.43 0.16 14.60
N ALA A 300 18.96 -0.96 15.06
CA ALA A 300 18.99 -1.28 16.49
C ALA A 300 20.22 -0.65 17.18
N PRO A 301 20.09 -0.17 18.43
CA PRO A 301 21.17 0.46 19.18
C PRO A 301 22.14 -0.57 19.76
N LEU A 302 22.68 -1.44 18.90
CA LEU A 302 23.65 -2.46 19.29
C LEU A 302 24.81 -2.54 18.27
N LEU A 303 25.94 -3.03 18.70
CA LEU A 303 27.13 -3.26 17.87
C LEU A 303 27.42 -4.76 17.87
N LEU A 304 27.42 -5.38 16.69
CA LEU A 304 27.70 -6.83 16.54
C LEU A 304 29.16 -7.12 16.18
N GLY A 305 29.88 -6.14 15.63
CA GLY A 305 31.28 -6.26 15.25
C GLY A 305 31.50 -7.11 14.00
N ALA A 306 31.25 -8.41 14.10
CA ALA A 306 31.38 -9.36 13.01
C ALA A 306 29.99 -9.83 12.52
N GLY A 307 29.96 -10.41 11.31
CA GLY A 307 28.73 -10.92 10.68
C GLY A 307 28.46 -10.31 9.32
N PRO A 308 27.45 -10.80 8.59
CA PRO A 308 27.11 -10.30 7.26
C PRO A 308 26.59 -8.87 7.33
N THR A 309 26.94 -8.07 6.30
CA THR A 309 26.50 -6.69 6.13
C THR A 309 25.19 -6.62 5.36
N LEU A 310 24.45 -5.49 5.52
CA LEU A 310 23.21 -5.22 4.78
C LEU A 310 23.43 -5.24 3.27
N VAL A 311 24.55 -4.67 2.81
CA VAL A 311 24.93 -4.61 1.40
C VAL A 311 26.14 -5.52 1.20
N PRO A 312 26.10 -6.48 0.26
CA PRO A 312 27.27 -7.28 -0.11
C PRO A 312 28.44 -6.39 -0.55
N SER A 313 29.67 -6.81 -0.25
CA SER A 313 30.89 -6.02 -0.56
C SER A 313 31.08 -5.74 -2.05
N GLU A 314 30.55 -6.61 -2.91
CA GLU A 314 30.65 -6.52 -4.37
C GLU A 314 29.54 -5.66 -4.99
N ALA A 315 28.51 -5.29 -4.20
CA ALA A 315 27.41 -4.49 -4.71
C ALA A 315 27.83 -3.01 -4.82
N PRO A 316 27.29 -2.29 -5.82
CA PRO A 316 27.45 -0.84 -5.86
C PRO A 316 26.75 -0.22 -4.64
N GLY A 317 27.26 0.93 -4.19
CA GLY A 317 26.57 1.71 -3.17
C GLY A 317 25.29 2.33 -3.73
N TRP A 318 24.28 2.55 -2.84
CA TRP A 318 23.07 3.30 -3.15
C TRP A 318 22.89 4.43 -2.14
N GLY A 319 22.42 5.59 -2.63
CA GLY A 319 21.96 6.67 -1.77
C GLY A 319 20.54 6.36 -1.27
N ILE A 320 20.18 6.98 -0.14
CA ILE A 320 18.81 6.99 0.36
C ILE A 320 18.35 8.44 0.44
N GLU A 321 17.28 8.76 -0.27
CA GLU A 321 16.52 9.99 -0.07
C GLU A 321 15.56 9.75 1.10
N VAL A 322 15.93 10.30 2.26
CA VAL A 322 15.19 10.05 3.50
C VAL A 322 13.91 10.86 3.50
N GLU A 323 12.77 10.18 3.68
CA GLU A 323 11.43 10.76 3.82
C GLU A 323 11.05 10.94 5.29
N ARG A 324 11.43 9.98 6.15
CA ARG A 324 11.07 9.95 7.56
C ARG A 324 12.12 9.25 8.41
N VAL A 325 12.34 9.77 9.61
CA VAL A 325 13.14 9.11 10.67
C VAL A 325 12.34 9.19 11.95
N GLU A 326 12.08 8.05 12.59
CA GLU A 326 11.31 8.01 13.82
C GLU A 326 11.77 6.90 14.77
N PRO A 327 11.62 7.08 16.10
CA PRO A 327 11.88 6.02 17.05
C PRO A 327 10.76 4.96 17.00
N VAL A 328 11.14 3.69 17.08
CA VAL A 328 10.20 2.55 17.19
C VAL A 328 10.62 1.69 18.38
N GLY A 329 10.15 2.03 19.56
CA GLY A 329 10.66 1.47 20.82
C GLY A 329 12.10 1.93 21.09
N GLU A 330 13.05 1.00 21.16
CA GLU A 330 14.48 1.29 21.32
C GLU A 330 15.21 1.45 19.99
N ASP A 331 14.56 1.04 18.87
CA ASP A 331 15.12 1.09 17.52
C ASP A 331 14.80 2.41 16.82
N VAL A 332 15.48 2.70 15.71
CA VAL A 332 15.21 3.82 14.83
C VAL A 332 14.76 3.30 13.47
N LEU A 333 13.61 3.74 13.01
CA LEU A 333 13.13 3.49 11.65
C LEU A 333 13.55 4.65 10.73
N ILE A 334 14.19 4.30 9.61
CA ILE A 334 14.49 5.21 8.51
C ILE A 334 13.68 4.75 7.30
N VAL A 335 12.79 5.61 6.82
CA VAL A 335 12.00 5.40 5.59
C VAL A 335 12.51 6.32 4.50
N GLY A 336 12.62 5.81 3.28
CA GLY A 336 13.05 6.63 2.15
C GLY A 336 13.02 5.88 0.82
N ARG A 337 13.50 6.55 -0.22
CA ARG A 337 13.65 5.99 -1.56
C ARG A 337 15.11 5.72 -1.87
N LEU A 338 15.36 4.63 -2.59
CA LEU A 338 16.71 4.34 -3.08
C LEU A 338 17.05 5.24 -4.26
N ARG A 339 18.29 5.74 -4.26
CA ARG A 339 18.89 6.49 -5.35
C ARG A 339 20.10 5.74 -5.90
N THR A 340 20.23 5.69 -7.19
CA THR A 340 21.38 5.04 -7.88
C THR A 340 22.66 5.85 -7.80
N ASP A 341 22.57 7.15 -7.48
CA ASP A 341 23.70 8.03 -7.28
C ASP A 341 24.11 8.06 -5.80
N VAL A 342 25.27 7.56 -5.51
CA VAL A 342 25.99 7.87 -4.26
C VAL A 342 26.46 9.31 -4.38
N ARG A 343 26.25 10.15 -3.36
CA ARG A 343 26.75 11.53 -3.34
C ARG A 343 28.20 11.54 -3.83
N SER A 344 28.44 12.12 -5.01
CA SER A 344 29.77 12.35 -5.48
C SER A 344 30.42 13.47 -4.63
N ASP A 345 31.74 13.36 -4.30
CA ASP A 345 32.47 14.32 -3.47
C ASP A 345 32.53 15.77 -4.05
N GLY A 346 31.67 16.09 -5.03
CA GLY A 346 31.68 17.37 -5.77
C GLY A 346 30.77 18.49 -5.25
N ASP A 347 29.90 18.20 -4.28
CA ASP A 347 28.94 19.19 -3.72
C ASP A 347 29.36 19.67 -2.31
N ARG A 348 30.57 20.13 -2.14
CA ARG A 348 31.01 20.89 -0.95
C ARG A 348 31.21 22.35 -1.30
#